data_06049246e35800005df296db4b8b057e
#
_entry.id   06049246e35800005df296db4b8b057e
#
_cell.length_a   1.000
_cell.length_b   1.000
_cell.length_c   1.000
_cell.angle_alpha   90.00
_cell.angle_beta   90.00
_cell.angle_gamma   90.00
#
_symmetry.space_group_name_H-M   'P 1'
#
loop_
_entity.id
_entity.type
_entity.pdbx_description
1 polymer ?
#
loop_
_entity_poly.entity_id
_entity_poly.type
_entity_poly.pdbx_seq_one_letter_code
_entity_poly.pdbx_strand_id
1 'polypeptide(L)'
;MVCHKFCPSYLIALFRFLSPALFAYDEAQNMSDHRETNQYPLSLIVDVFANLQKRDLKCQFLLILTGLPTLIAKLNEARTFTERMFHTLVLDRLPDDSAREAITRPMEITKSTLTFAEKTIQRIMNESKGYPFLIQYICKEVFDAWIGKMTVGSAPSVPMPEITAKLDLDFFAPRWNRATDRQQIFMQVIATLPNSNEEFTIQEITIASRQLLQKPFNPSHATQMLGHLAEKGLIYRNRRGSYCFAVPLLASFIQRQAWDTATRRGPAS
;
A
#
# COMPACT_ATOMS: atom_id res chain seq x y z
N MET A 1 -23.10 10.08 2.01
CA MET A 1 -22.63 9.03 2.94
C MET A 1 -22.93 9.53 4.34
N VAL A 2 -23.95 8.94 4.98
CA VAL A 2 -24.56 9.46 6.22
C VAL A 2 -23.67 9.05 7.40
N CYS A 3 -23.06 10.04 8.04
CA CYS A 3 -22.33 9.84 9.30
C CYS A 3 -23.37 9.60 10.40
N HIS A 4 -23.73 8.33 10.64
CA HIS A 4 -24.53 8.00 11.81
C HIS A 4 -23.68 8.29 13.06
N LYS A 5 -24.18 9.21 13.90
CA LYS A 5 -23.67 9.42 15.25
C LYS A 5 -23.72 8.09 15.99
N PHE A 6 -22.57 7.43 16.10
CA PHE A 6 -22.46 6.24 16.93
C PHE A 6 -22.71 6.64 18.39
N CYS A 7 -23.88 6.32 18.90
CA CYS A 7 -24.19 6.48 20.31
C CYS A 7 -23.47 5.37 21.10
N PRO A 8 -22.59 5.69 22.06
CA PRO A 8 -21.90 4.69 22.88
C PRO A 8 -22.84 3.68 23.56
N SER A 9 -24.08 4.07 23.82
CA SER A 9 -25.12 3.22 24.40
C SER A 9 -25.53 2.06 23.50
N TYR A 10 -25.47 2.19 22.18
CA TYR A 10 -25.80 1.12 21.24
C TYR A 10 -24.73 0.02 21.19
N LEU A 11 -23.45 0.40 21.24
CA LEU A 11 -22.35 -0.57 21.37
C LEU A 11 -22.47 -1.38 22.66
N ILE A 12 -22.81 -0.73 23.76
CA ILE A 12 -22.98 -1.38 25.08
C ILE A 12 -24.16 -2.35 25.07
N ALA A 13 -25.26 -2.05 24.36
CA ALA A 13 -26.41 -2.94 24.24
C ALA A 13 -26.12 -4.21 23.42
N LEU A 14 -25.29 -4.13 22.39
CA LEU A 14 -24.83 -5.29 21.61
C LEU A 14 -23.99 -6.29 22.42
N PHE A 15 -23.26 -5.81 23.45
CA PHE A 15 -22.39 -6.64 24.29
C PHE A 15 -23.13 -7.45 25.39
N ARG A 16 -24.43 -7.40 25.49
CA ARG A 16 -25.20 -8.26 26.44
C ARG A 16 -25.32 -9.73 25.99
N PHE A 17 -24.88 -10.05 24.76
CA PHE A 17 -24.86 -11.43 24.26
C PHE A 17 -23.46 -12.03 24.44
N LEU A 18 -23.40 -13.18 25.06
CA LEU A 18 -22.21 -13.94 25.54
C LEU A 18 -21.29 -14.46 24.40
N SER A 19 -21.34 -13.95 23.19
CA SER A 19 -20.53 -14.41 22.07
C SER A 19 -19.31 -13.51 21.86
N PRO A 20 -18.13 -14.07 21.53
CA PRO A 20 -16.95 -13.29 21.16
C PRO A 20 -17.25 -12.36 19.97
N ALA A 21 -16.80 -11.11 20.03
CA ALA A 21 -17.00 -10.13 18.96
C ALA A 21 -15.68 -9.67 18.37
N LEU A 22 -15.56 -9.71 17.04
CA LEU A 22 -14.42 -9.19 16.28
C LEU A 22 -14.83 -7.90 15.57
N PHE A 23 -14.05 -6.83 15.78
CA PHE A 23 -14.17 -5.57 15.08
C PHE A 23 -12.91 -5.36 14.25
N ALA A 24 -13.04 -5.31 12.94
CA ALA A 24 -11.93 -5.08 12.03
C ALA A 24 -12.19 -3.83 11.18
N TYR A 25 -11.23 -2.93 11.17
CA TYR A 25 -11.25 -1.71 10.35
C TYR A 25 -10.05 -1.72 9.44
N ASP A 26 -10.30 -1.75 8.14
CA ASP A 26 -9.28 -1.62 7.11
C ASP A 26 -9.06 -0.15 6.75
N GLU A 27 -7.86 0.19 6.26
CA GLU A 27 -7.47 1.57 5.94
C GLU A 27 -7.68 2.54 7.12
N ALA A 28 -7.44 2.05 8.34
CA ALA A 28 -7.72 2.78 9.58
C ALA A 28 -6.93 4.09 9.72
N GLN A 29 -5.84 4.28 8.96
CA GLN A 29 -5.13 5.56 8.88
C GLN A 29 -6.00 6.69 8.27
N ASN A 30 -7.11 6.37 7.61
CA ASN A 30 -8.06 7.37 7.13
C ASN A 30 -8.96 7.92 8.23
N MET A 31 -9.02 7.25 9.39
CA MET A 31 -9.68 7.74 10.58
C MET A 31 -8.76 8.71 11.32
N SER A 32 -8.77 9.98 10.93
CA SER A 32 -7.98 11.03 11.60
C SER A 32 -8.85 11.86 12.50
N ASP A 33 -8.30 12.25 13.66
CA ASP A 33 -8.93 13.23 14.53
C ASP A 33 -8.73 14.64 13.97
N HIS A 34 -9.81 15.41 13.87
CA HIS A 34 -9.83 16.76 13.33
C HIS A 34 -10.29 17.75 14.42
N ARG A 35 -9.33 18.38 15.08
CA ARG A 35 -9.60 19.34 16.17
C ARG A 35 -10.38 20.56 15.68
N GLU A 36 -10.12 21.00 14.46
CA GLU A 36 -10.76 22.16 13.85
C GLU A 36 -12.27 21.97 13.63
N THR A 37 -12.69 20.74 13.36
CA THR A 37 -14.10 20.38 13.15
C THR A 37 -14.72 19.67 14.37
N ASN A 38 -13.96 19.56 15.47
CA ASN A 38 -14.36 18.84 16.68
C ASN A 38 -14.80 17.38 16.42
N GLN A 39 -14.09 16.70 15.49
CA GLN A 39 -14.33 15.32 15.12
C GLN A 39 -13.15 14.45 15.56
N TYR A 40 -13.43 13.43 16.36
CA TYR A 40 -12.42 12.57 16.97
C TYR A 40 -12.73 11.08 16.75
N PRO A 41 -12.83 10.60 15.50
CA PRO A 41 -13.25 9.21 15.22
C PRO A 41 -12.25 8.18 15.73
N LEU A 42 -10.94 8.43 15.61
CA LEU A 42 -9.90 7.52 16.06
C LEU A 42 -9.83 7.48 17.59
N SER A 43 -9.82 8.64 18.23
CA SER A 43 -9.89 8.76 19.70
C SER A 43 -11.12 8.07 20.27
N LEU A 44 -12.28 8.24 19.63
CA LEU A 44 -13.54 7.63 20.09
C LEU A 44 -13.46 6.10 20.10
N ILE A 45 -12.98 5.50 19.01
CA ILE A 45 -12.82 4.04 18.92
C ILE A 45 -11.86 3.55 20.02
N VAL A 46 -10.69 4.16 20.13
CA VAL A 46 -9.68 3.79 21.14
C VAL A 46 -10.25 3.90 22.55
N ASP A 47 -10.92 5.01 22.89
CA ASP A 47 -11.51 5.22 24.21
C ASP A 47 -12.62 4.21 24.54
N VAL A 48 -13.48 3.88 23.55
CA VAL A 48 -14.55 2.88 23.74
C VAL A 48 -13.94 1.52 24.09
N PHE A 49 -12.96 1.05 23.30
CA PHE A 49 -12.35 -0.25 23.54
C PHE A 49 -11.50 -0.29 24.81
N ALA A 50 -10.77 0.79 25.14
CA ALA A 50 -10.04 0.92 26.39
C ALA A 50 -10.98 0.87 27.60
N ASN A 51 -12.16 1.48 27.52
CA ASN A 51 -13.17 1.44 28.59
C ASN A 51 -13.84 0.06 28.69
N LEU A 52 -14.06 -0.62 27.56
CA LEU A 52 -14.56 -2.00 27.57
C LEU A 52 -13.59 -2.96 28.25
N GLN A 53 -12.29 -2.83 27.99
CA GLN A 53 -11.25 -3.65 28.65
C GLN A 53 -11.21 -3.48 30.17
N LYS A 54 -11.53 -2.31 30.67
CA LYS A 54 -11.56 -2.03 32.14
C LYS A 54 -12.80 -2.57 32.84
N ARG A 55 -13.85 -2.92 32.09
CA ARG A 55 -15.08 -3.46 32.65
C ARG A 55 -14.95 -4.97 32.73
N ASP A 56 -15.38 -5.55 33.83
CA ASP A 56 -15.50 -7.01 33.99
C ASP A 56 -16.72 -7.51 33.16
N LEU A 57 -16.55 -7.45 31.85
CA LEU A 57 -17.55 -7.91 30.90
C LEU A 57 -17.27 -9.39 30.62
N LYS A 58 -18.26 -10.23 30.78
CA LYS A 58 -18.20 -11.65 30.37
C LYS A 58 -18.06 -11.84 28.85
N CYS A 59 -18.01 -10.76 28.08
CA CYS A 59 -17.87 -10.77 26.62
C CYS A 59 -16.42 -10.57 26.23
N GLN A 60 -15.89 -11.47 25.40
CA GLN A 60 -14.59 -11.34 24.77
C GLN A 60 -14.73 -10.53 23.48
N PHE A 61 -13.86 -9.57 23.28
CA PHE A 61 -13.81 -8.79 22.04
C PHE A 61 -12.37 -8.58 21.57
N LEU A 62 -12.21 -8.46 20.25
CA LEU A 62 -10.95 -8.16 19.59
C LEU A 62 -11.15 -6.98 18.65
N LEU A 63 -10.29 -5.97 18.75
CA LEU A 63 -10.20 -4.86 17.80
C LEU A 63 -8.97 -5.05 16.93
N ILE A 64 -9.18 -5.10 15.63
CA ILE A 64 -8.13 -5.13 14.61
C ILE A 64 -8.19 -3.85 13.80
N LEU A 65 -7.08 -3.13 13.73
CA LEU A 65 -6.91 -1.96 12.87
C LEU A 65 -5.83 -2.29 11.85
N THR A 66 -6.16 -2.29 10.56
CA THR A 66 -5.18 -2.47 9.49
C THR A 66 -4.98 -1.16 8.73
N GLY A 67 -3.80 -0.96 8.18
CA GLY A 67 -3.49 0.25 7.44
C GLY A 67 -2.01 0.47 7.22
N LEU A 68 -1.67 1.64 6.66
CA LEU A 68 -0.29 2.05 6.45
C LEU A 68 0.44 2.27 7.79
N PRO A 69 1.77 2.20 7.84
CA PRO A 69 2.56 2.46 9.06
C PRO A 69 2.30 3.81 9.74
N THR A 70 1.77 4.79 9.01
CA THR A 70 1.30 6.07 9.56
C THR A 70 0.18 5.92 10.59
N LEU A 71 -0.54 4.80 10.60
CA LEU A 71 -1.58 4.51 11.58
C LEU A 71 -1.02 4.50 13.01
N ILE A 72 0.18 3.97 13.22
CA ILE A 72 0.82 3.92 14.55
C ILE A 72 1.03 5.34 15.10
N ALA A 73 1.55 6.25 14.26
CA ALA A 73 1.75 7.64 14.67
C ALA A 73 0.41 8.32 15.02
N LYS A 74 -0.62 8.12 14.19
CA LYS A 74 -1.97 8.67 14.43
C LYS A 74 -2.61 8.13 15.70
N LEU A 75 -2.44 6.84 16.00
CA LEU A 75 -2.91 6.24 17.25
C LEU A 75 -2.24 6.90 18.46
N ASN A 76 -0.93 7.11 18.41
CA ASN A 76 -0.17 7.75 19.48
C ASN A 76 -0.55 9.24 19.67
N GLU A 77 -0.82 9.94 18.56
CA GLU A 77 -1.34 11.31 18.59
C GLU A 77 -2.75 11.39 19.18
N ALA A 78 -3.60 10.39 18.86
CA ALA A 78 -4.96 10.32 19.39
C ALA A 78 -4.96 10.05 20.90
N ARG A 79 -4.18 9.06 21.36
CA ARG A 79 -4.06 8.68 22.79
C ARG A 79 -2.69 8.09 23.09
N THR A 80 -2.01 8.63 24.08
CA THR A 80 -0.65 8.21 24.48
C THR A 80 -0.58 6.78 25.03
N PHE A 81 -1.70 6.20 25.47
CA PHE A 81 -1.73 4.84 26.00
C PHE A 81 -1.89 3.75 24.93
N THR A 82 -2.04 4.10 23.67
CA THR A 82 -2.27 3.16 22.54
C THR A 82 -1.11 2.19 22.35
N GLU A 83 0.14 2.61 22.60
CA GLU A 83 1.32 1.75 22.54
C GLU A 83 1.22 0.52 23.47
N ARG A 84 0.50 0.65 24.58
CA ARG A 84 0.28 -0.46 25.52
C ARG A 84 -1.01 -1.23 25.26
N MET A 85 -1.90 -0.68 24.45
CA MET A 85 -3.20 -1.25 24.14
C MET A 85 -3.15 -2.20 22.96
N PHE A 86 -2.32 -1.89 21.97
CA PHE A 86 -2.24 -2.64 20.74
C PHE A 86 -0.97 -3.48 20.63
N HIS A 87 -1.13 -4.71 20.13
CA HIS A 87 -0.01 -5.47 19.61
C HIS A 87 0.17 -5.12 18.13
N THR A 88 1.34 -4.61 17.76
CA THR A 88 1.63 -4.21 16.39
C THR A 88 2.24 -5.38 15.62
N LEU A 89 1.61 -5.73 14.49
CA LEU A 89 2.13 -6.68 13.52
C LEU A 89 2.47 -5.94 12.23
N VAL A 90 3.73 -5.96 11.81
CA VAL A 90 4.16 -5.39 10.54
C VAL A 90 4.16 -6.49 9.49
N LEU A 91 3.37 -6.29 8.43
CA LEU A 91 3.32 -7.20 7.29
C LEU A 91 4.24 -6.65 6.19
N ASP A 92 5.17 -7.47 5.76
CA ASP A 92 6.09 -7.17 4.66
C ASP A 92 5.82 -8.11 3.47
N ARG A 93 6.66 -8.02 2.44
CA ARG A 93 6.66 -8.97 1.31
C ARG A 93 6.86 -10.40 1.81
N LEU A 94 6.31 -11.35 1.08
CA LEU A 94 6.49 -12.77 1.37
C LEU A 94 7.94 -13.19 1.11
N PRO A 95 8.54 -14.00 1.98
CA PRO A 95 9.77 -14.72 1.67
C PRO A 95 9.59 -15.61 0.44
N ASP A 96 10.69 -15.98 -0.23
CA ASP A 96 10.65 -16.69 -1.51
C ASP A 96 9.85 -18.00 -1.43
N ASP A 97 10.00 -18.79 -0.38
CA ASP A 97 9.25 -20.04 -0.19
C ASP A 97 7.75 -19.79 -0.05
N SER A 98 7.36 -18.80 0.74
CA SER A 98 5.96 -18.42 0.92
C SER A 98 5.37 -17.78 -0.34
N ALA A 99 6.17 -17.01 -1.10
CA ALA A 99 5.76 -16.46 -2.37
C ALA A 99 5.51 -17.57 -3.39
N ARG A 100 6.39 -18.58 -3.44
CA ARG A 100 6.21 -19.76 -4.26
C ARG A 100 4.93 -20.53 -3.88
N GLU A 101 4.73 -20.77 -2.59
CA GLU A 101 3.52 -21.45 -2.09
C GLU A 101 2.25 -20.67 -2.46
N ALA A 102 2.27 -19.34 -2.35
CA ALA A 102 1.15 -18.48 -2.76
C ALA A 102 0.81 -18.60 -4.25
N ILE A 103 1.78 -18.94 -5.11
CA ILE A 103 1.59 -19.18 -6.54
C ILE A 103 1.05 -20.59 -6.81
N THR A 104 1.60 -21.63 -6.16
CA THR A 104 1.33 -23.03 -6.52
C THR A 104 0.13 -23.62 -5.80
N ARG A 105 -0.01 -23.32 -4.51
CA ARG A 105 -1.03 -23.93 -3.64
C ARG A 105 -2.49 -23.73 -4.10
N PRO A 106 -2.91 -22.56 -4.65
CA PRO A 106 -4.27 -22.41 -5.17
C PRO A 106 -4.61 -23.41 -6.28
N MET A 107 -3.67 -23.73 -7.15
CA MET A 107 -3.86 -24.72 -8.21
C MET A 107 -3.94 -26.15 -7.69
N GLU A 108 -3.15 -26.47 -6.67
CA GLU A 108 -3.17 -27.78 -5.99
C GLU A 108 -4.51 -28.00 -5.27
N ILE A 109 -4.98 -27.01 -4.51
CA ILE A 109 -6.25 -27.08 -3.76
C ILE A 109 -7.44 -27.24 -4.71
N THR A 110 -7.44 -26.49 -5.82
CA THR A 110 -8.54 -26.55 -6.81
C THR A 110 -8.41 -27.74 -7.74
N LYS A 111 -7.35 -28.56 -7.62
CA LYS A 111 -7.03 -29.66 -8.54
C LYS A 111 -7.07 -29.21 -10.00
N SER A 112 -6.51 -28.03 -10.26
CA SER A 112 -6.46 -27.45 -11.59
C SER A 112 -5.69 -28.36 -12.55
N THR A 113 -6.21 -28.56 -13.75
CA THR A 113 -5.51 -29.24 -14.83
C THR A 113 -4.37 -28.38 -15.41
N LEU A 114 -4.42 -27.07 -15.17
CA LEU A 114 -3.38 -26.12 -15.55
C LEU A 114 -2.44 -25.89 -14.36
N THR A 115 -1.14 -26.06 -14.59
CA THR A 115 -0.10 -25.79 -13.60
C THR A 115 0.95 -24.87 -14.21
N PHE A 116 1.53 -23.99 -13.40
CA PHE A 116 2.62 -23.13 -13.84
C PHE A 116 3.92 -23.92 -13.92
N ALA A 117 4.61 -23.83 -15.07
CA ALA A 117 5.97 -24.34 -15.21
C ALA A 117 6.92 -23.54 -14.29
N GLU A 118 8.02 -24.19 -13.84
CA GLU A 118 9.01 -23.58 -12.95
C GLU A 118 9.50 -22.21 -13.45
N LYS A 119 9.79 -22.08 -14.75
CA LYS A 119 10.20 -20.81 -15.37
C LYS A 119 9.15 -19.72 -15.22
N THR A 120 7.88 -20.07 -15.26
CA THR A 120 6.76 -19.14 -15.07
C THR A 120 6.69 -18.70 -13.61
N ILE A 121 6.82 -19.64 -12.67
CA ILE A 121 6.83 -19.36 -11.24
C ILE A 121 7.95 -18.38 -10.90
N GLN A 122 9.18 -18.66 -11.34
CA GLN A 122 10.33 -17.78 -11.12
C GLN A 122 10.09 -16.37 -11.70
N ARG A 123 9.49 -16.29 -12.87
CA ARG A 123 9.17 -15.00 -13.49
C ARG A 123 8.13 -14.22 -12.69
N ILE A 124 7.07 -14.87 -12.20
CA ILE A 124 6.06 -14.25 -11.33
C ILE A 124 6.71 -13.74 -10.03
N MET A 125 7.55 -14.55 -9.40
CA MET A 125 8.28 -14.16 -8.19
C MET A 125 9.16 -12.93 -8.43
N ASN A 126 9.91 -12.92 -9.52
CA ASN A 126 10.80 -11.82 -9.88
C ASN A 126 10.05 -10.52 -10.16
N GLU A 127 8.91 -10.58 -10.84
CA GLU A 127 8.12 -9.39 -11.18
C GLU A 127 7.31 -8.87 -9.99
N SER A 128 6.78 -9.78 -9.16
CA SER A 128 5.97 -9.41 -7.98
C SER A 128 6.81 -8.97 -6.79
N LYS A 129 8.11 -9.31 -6.76
CA LYS A 129 9.02 -9.05 -5.62
C LYS A 129 8.48 -9.55 -4.28
N GLY A 130 7.66 -10.62 -4.27
CA GLY A 130 7.06 -11.19 -3.08
C GLY A 130 5.83 -10.43 -2.54
N TYR A 131 5.34 -9.39 -3.21
CA TYR A 131 4.14 -8.67 -2.76
C TYR A 131 2.87 -9.47 -3.08
N PRO A 132 2.06 -9.85 -2.06
CA PRO A 132 0.92 -10.76 -2.25
C PRO A 132 -0.08 -10.31 -3.29
N PHE A 133 -0.44 -9.02 -3.30
CA PHE A 133 -1.35 -8.46 -4.29
C PHE A 133 -0.81 -8.63 -5.73
N LEU A 134 0.49 -8.35 -5.94
CA LEU A 134 1.10 -8.47 -7.27
C LEU A 134 1.23 -9.93 -7.70
N ILE A 135 1.53 -10.84 -6.77
CA ILE A 135 1.52 -12.28 -7.04
C ILE A 135 0.13 -12.69 -7.56
N GLN A 136 -0.93 -12.35 -6.83
CA GLN A 136 -2.30 -12.72 -7.21
C GLN A 136 -2.70 -12.09 -8.55
N TYR A 137 -2.40 -10.81 -8.75
CA TYR A 137 -2.70 -10.10 -9.99
C TYR A 137 -2.02 -10.76 -11.19
N ILE A 138 -0.70 -10.99 -11.12
CA ILE A 138 0.06 -11.58 -12.22
C ILE A 138 -0.39 -13.01 -12.47
N CYS A 139 -0.59 -13.83 -11.41
CA CYS A 139 -1.10 -15.20 -11.55
C CYS A 139 -2.44 -15.23 -12.27
N LYS A 140 -3.37 -14.34 -11.90
CA LYS A 140 -4.68 -14.23 -12.55
C LYS A 140 -4.54 -13.90 -14.04
N GLU A 141 -3.77 -12.87 -14.37
CA GLU A 141 -3.60 -12.45 -15.77
C GLU A 141 -2.91 -13.51 -16.63
N VAL A 142 -1.91 -14.23 -16.07
CA VAL A 142 -1.27 -15.36 -16.75
C VAL A 142 -2.26 -16.50 -16.99
N PHE A 143 -3.06 -16.83 -15.98
CA PHE A 143 -4.07 -17.89 -16.04
C PHE A 143 -5.13 -17.56 -17.08
N ASP A 144 -5.67 -16.34 -17.07
CA ASP A 144 -6.69 -15.88 -18.02
C ASP A 144 -6.15 -15.89 -19.47
N ALA A 145 -4.89 -15.45 -19.65
CA ALA A 145 -4.23 -15.50 -20.97
C ALA A 145 -4.04 -16.94 -21.48
N TRP A 146 -3.80 -17.88 -20.59
CA TRP A 146 -3.65 -19.29 -20.97
C TRP A 146 -4.99 -19.92 -21.35
N ILE A 147 -6.04 -19.68 -20.56
CA ILE A 147 -7.40 -20.16 -20.92
C ILE A 147 -7.78 -19.65 -22.32
N GLY A 148 -7.58 -18.36 -22.58
CA GLY A 148 -7.87 -17.78 -23.89
C GLY A 148 -7.08 -18.41 -25.02
N LYS A 149 -5.81 -18.79 -24.80
CA LYS A 149 -4.96 -19.45 -25.82
C LYS A 149 -5.28 -20.93 -26.04
N MET A 150 -5.69 -21.65 -25.00
CA MET A 150 -6.10 -23.05 -25.12
C MET A 150 -7.32 -23.21 -26.05
N THR A 151 -8.24 -22.25 -26.03
CA THR A 151 -9.38 -22.25 -26.98
C THR A 151 -8.97 -22.06 -28.43
N VAL A 152 -7.75 -21.54 -28.70
CA VAL A 152 -7.21 -21.29 -30.05
C VAL A 152 -6.12 -22.31 -30.44
N GLY A 153 -5.78 -23.28 -29.55
CA GLY A 153 -4.77 -24.30 -29.80
C GLY A 153 -3.32 -23.81 -29.78
N SER A 154 -3.03 -22.65 -29.23
CA SER A 154 -1.70 -22.05 -29.13
C SER A 154 -0.98 -22.49 -27.86
N ALA A 155 0.34 -22.65 -27.91
CA ALA A 155 1.15 -22.95 -26.73
C ALA A 155 1.07 -21.81 -25.69
N PRO A 156 0.95 -22.12 -24.39
CA PRO A 156 0.87 -21.10 -23.35
C PRO A 156 2.19 -20.31 -23.25
N SER A 157 2.11 -19.01 -23.35
CA SER A 157 3.23 -18.09 -23.09
C SER A 157 2.82 -17.09 -22.03
N VAL A 158 3.79 -16.59 -21.26
CA VAL A 158 3.52 -15.55 -20.26
C VAL A 158 3.64 -14.18 -20.91
N PRO A 159 2.54 -13.48 -21.19
CA PRO A 159 2.55 -12.18 -21.85
C PRO A 159 2.88 -11.06 -20.85
N MET A 160 4.10 -11.09 -20.26
CA MET A 160 4.49 -10.13 -19.23
C MET A 160 4.44 -8.65 -19.67
N PRO A 161 4.83 -8.28 -20.91
CA PRO A 161 4.70 -6.89 -21.33
C PRO A 161 3.25 -6.39 -21.27
N GLU A 162 2.30 -7.19 -21.73
CA GLU A 162 0.87 -6.89 -21.71
C GLU A 162 0.33 -6.82 -20.27
N ILE A 163 0.74 -7.78 -19.42
CA ILE A 163 0.37 -7.81 -18.00
C ILE A 163 0.91 -6.57 -17.30
N THR A 164 2.17 -6.20 -17.56
CA THR A 164 2.78 -4.99 -16.99
C THR A 164 2.06 -3.73 -17.46
N ALA A 165 1.76 -3.62 -18.74
CA ALA A 165 1.03 -2.47 -19.29
C ALA A 165 -0.37 -2.34 -18.67
N LYS A 166 -1.08 -3.46 -18.48
CA LYS A 166 -2.39 -3.48 -17.81
C LYS A 166 -2.28 -3.10 -16.32
N LEU A 167 -1.28 -3.62 -15.61
CA LEU A 167 -1.01 -3.25 -14.23
C LEU A 167 -0.68 -1.75 -14.10
N ASP A 168 0.12 -1.23 -15.05
CA ASP A 168 0.45 0.20 -15.09
C ASP A 168 -0.80 1.05 -15.28
N LEU A 169 -1.71 0.66 -16.17
CA LEU A 169 -2.94 1.38 -16.47
C LEU A 169 -3.97 1.28 -15.32
N ASP A 170 -4.23 0.07 -14.84
CA ASP A 170 -5.34 -0.20 -13.91
C ASP A 170 -4.97 0.13 -12.45
N PHE A 171 -3.69 -0.03 -12.10
CA PHE A 171 -3.25 0.06 -10.72
C PHE A 171 -2.38 1.29 -10.42
N PHE A 172 -1.34 1.56 -11.22
CA PHE A 172 -0.40 2.63 -10.93
C PHE A 172 -0.85 4.00 -11.46
N ALA A 173 -1.35 4.08 -12.69
CA ALA A 173 -1.72 5.34 -13.31
C ALA A 173 -2.79 6.12 -12.55
N PRO A 174 -3.86 5.52 -11.99
CA PRO A 174 -4.84 6.25 -11.19
C PRO A 174 -4.22 6.91 -9.93
N ARG A 175 -3.18 6.29 -9.36
CA ARG A 175 -2.45 6.83 -8.21
C ARG A 175 -1.52 7.95 -8.61
N TRP A 176 -0.78 7.75 -9.69
CA TRP A 176 0.09 8.75 -10.29
C TRP A 176 -0.65 10.04 -10.64
N ASN A 177 -1.83 9.91 -11.22
CA ASN A 177 -2.67 11.04 -11.64
C ASN A 177 -3.27 11.86 -10.48
N ARG A 178 -3.16 11.39 -9.23
CA ARG A 178 -3.50 12.20 -8.05
C ARG A 178 -2.47 13.28 -7.75
N ALA A 179 -1.26 13.12 -8.25
CA ALA A 179 -0.17 14.07 -8.06
C ALA A 179 -0.25 15.20 -9.09
N THR A 180 0.06 16.42 -8.66
CA THR A 180 0.25 17.57 -9.57
C THR A 180 1.55 17.40 -10.35
N ASP A 181 1.69 18.11 -11.48
CA ASP A 181 2.90 18.03 -12.32
C ASP A 181 4.20 18.22 -11.52
N ARG A 182 4.20 19.19 -10.58
CA ARG A 182 5.36 19.44 -9.73
C ARG A 182 5.62 18.28 -8.75
N GLN A 183 4.58 17.63 -8.24
CA GLN A 183 4.68 16.44 -7.42
C GLN A 183 5.13 15.22 -8.22
N GLN A 184 4.70 15.10 -9.47
CA GLN A 184 5.15 14.06 -10.38
C GLN A 184 6.66 14.21 -10.67
N ILE A 185 7.14 15.41 -10.98
CA ILE A 185 8.58 15.67 -11.13
C ILE A 185 9.33 15.30 -9.84
N PHE A 186 8.79 15.63 -8.68
CA PHE A 186 9.40 15.27 -7.40
C PHE A 186 9.49 13.75 -7.20
N MET A 187 8.42 13.01 -7.50
CA MET A 187 8.42 11.54 -7.45
C MET A 187 9.34 10.92 -8.51
N GLN A 188 9.50 11.54 -9.68
CA GLN A 188 10.48 11.11 -10.70
C GLN A 188 11.91 11.22 -10.16
N VAL A 189 12.25 12.31 -9.44
CA VAL A 189 13.55 12.42 -8.77
C VAL A 189 13.74 11.30 -7.76
N ILE A 190 12.73 11.01 -6.92
CA ILE A 190 12.80 9.90 -5.96
C ILE A 190 13.02 8.57 -6.68
N ALA A 191 12.30 8.33 -7.78
CA ALA A 191 12.41 7.09 -8.53
C ALA A 191 13.79 6.83 -9.15
N THR A 192 14.65 7.86 -9.26
CA THR A 192 16.03 7.67 -9.72
C THR A 192 16.99 7.21 -8.60
N LEU A 193 16.57 7.26 -7.35
CA LEU A 193 17.39 6.82 -6.23
C LEU A 193 17.60 5.31 -6.27
N PRO A 194 18.78 4.78 -5.94
CA PRO A 194 19.05 3.35 -5.91
C PRO A 194 18.12 2.57 -4.97
N ASN A 195 17.71 3.22 -3.88
CA ASN A 195 16.84 2.70 -2.83
C ASN A 195 15.38 3.15 -2.97
N SER A 196 14.96 3.56 -4.16
CA SER A 196 13.63 4.15 -4.40
C SER A 196 12.44 3.23 -4.08
N ASN A 197 12.63 1.91 -4.10
CA ASN A 197 11.60 0.93 -3.70
C ASN A 197 11.66 0.57 -2.20
N GLU A 198 12.56 1.17 -1.46
CA GLU A 198 12.77 0.98 -0.02
C GLU A 198 12.60 2.32 0.70
N GLU A 199 13.52 2.62 1.63
CA GLU A 199 13.52 3.90 2.35
C GLU A 199 14.44 4.92 1.66
N PHE A 200 13.98 6.16 1.60
CA PHE A 200 14.74 7.30 1.12
C PHE A 200 14.59 8.52 2.05
N THR A 201 15.54 9.44 1.96
CA THR A 201 15.64 10.62 2.82
C THR A 201 15.51 11.93 2.04
N ILE A 202 15.20 13.02 2.74
CA ILE A 202 15.17 14.37 2.18
C ILE A 202 16.54 14.75 1.59
N GLN A 203 17.62 14.32 2.23
CA GLN A 203 18.97 14.62 1.78
C GLN A 203 19.27 13.97 0.42
N GLU A 204 18.97 12.68 0.26
CA GLU A 204 19.14 11.95 -1.01
C GLU A 204 18.32 12.60 -2.13
N ILE A 205 17.05 12.93 -1.87
CA ILE A 205 16.17 13.61 -2.83
C ILE A 205 16.77 14.97 -3.24
N THR A 206 17.25 15.74 -2.26
CA THR A 206 17.84 17.08 -2.52
C THR A 206 19.08 16.98 -3.38
N ILE A 207 19.97 16.02 -3.10
CA ILE A 207 21.18 15.75 -3.89
C ILE A 207 20.80 15.34 -5.32
N ALA A 208 19.93 14.34 -5.48
CA ALA A 208 19.48 13.87 -6.79
C ALA A 208 18.83 14.98 -7.60
N SER A 209 18.00 15.82 -6.96
CA SER A 209 17.32 16.92 -7.66
C SER A 209 18.29 17.97 -8.22
N ARG A 210 19.42 18.20 -7.55
CA ARG A 210 20.45 19.12 -8.05
C ARG A 210 21.14 18.61 -9.31
N GLN A 211 21.24 17.30 -9.46
CA GLN A 211 21.86 16.67 -10.63
C GLN A 211 20.91 16.62 -11.84
N LEU A 212 19.59 16.50 -11.57
CA LEU A 212 18.58 16.20 -12.60
C LEU A 212 17.80 17.42 -13.07
N LEU A 213 17.66 18.45 -12.23
CA LEU A 213 16.75 19.55 -12.49
C LEU A 213 17.47 20.91 -12.58
N GLN A 214 17.05 21.75 -13.52
CA GLN A 214 17.50 23.15 -13.58
C GLN A 214 17.06 23.94 -12.34
N LYS A 215 15.89 23.64 -11.78
CA LYS A 215 15.37 24.23 -10.53
C LYS A 215 15.23 23.12 -9.47
N PRO A 216 16.30 22.83 -8.72
CA PRO A 216 16.29 21.74 -7.74
C PRO A 216 15.40 22.04 -6.55
N PHE A 217 14.99 21.00 -5.85
CA PHE A 217 14.26 21.08 -4.59
C PHE A 217 15.24 21.37 -3.44
N ASN A 218 14.94 22.39 -2.62
CA ASN A 218 15.61 22.60 -1.36
C ASN A 218 14.98 21.74 -0.24
N PRO A 219 15.63 21.55 0.92
CA PRO A 219 15.12 20.71 1.99
C PRO A 219 13.71 21.08 2.49
N SER A 220 13.44 22.38 2.63
CA SER A 220 12.11 22.86 3.09
C SER A 220 11.02 22.52 2.09
N HIS A 221 11.28 22.77 0.81
CA HIS A 221 10.34 22.43 -0.26
C HIS A 221 10.14 20.91 -0.40
N ALA A 222 11.22 20.12 -0.27
CA ALA A 222 11.14 18.66 -0.26
C ALA A 222 10.27 18.15 0.90
N THR A 223 10.42 18.70 2.10
CA THR A 223 9.58 18.39 3.26
C THR A 223 8.10 18.68 2.99
N GLN A 224 7.79 19.84 2.42
CA GLN A 224 6.43 20.21 2.06
C GLN A 224 5.83 19.26 1.01
N MET A 225 6.61 18.93 -0.03
CA MET A 225 6.18 17.97 -1.06
C MET A 225 5.89 16.59 -0.49
N LEU A 226 6.76 16.09 0.41
CA LEU A 226 6.54 14.82 1.11
C LEU A 226 5.27 14.85 1.97
N GLY A 227 4.99 15.97 2.66
CA GLY A 227 3.75 16.15 3.41
C GLY A 227 2.51 16.01 2.53
N HIS A 228 2.45 16.78 1.45
CA HIS A 228 1.32 16.72 0.50
C HIS A 228 1.15 15.35 -0.17
N LEU A 229 2.26 14.65 -0.48
CA LEU A 229 2.19 13.30 -1.05
C LEU A 229 1.76 12.26 -0.01
N ALA A 230 2.09 12.47 1.27
CA ALA A 230 1.62 11.64 2.36
C ALA A 230 0.11 11.81 2.61
N GLU A 231 -0.42 13.03 2.55
CA GLU A 231 -1.86 13.31 2.61
C GLU A 231 -2.63 12.62 1.47
N LYS A 232 -2.01 12.50 0.29
CA LYS A 232 -2.57 11.77 -0.86
C LYS A 232 -2.40 10.25 -0.79
N GLY A 233 -1.73 9.72 0.23
CA GLY A 233 -1.45 8.30 0.38
C GLY A 233 -0.48 7.73 -0.67
N LEU A 234 0.39 8.56 -1.26
CA LEU A 234 1.39 8.15 -2.24
C LEU A 234 2.74 7.82 -1.61
N ILE A 235 3.06 8.49 -0.51
CA ILE A 235 4.28 8.31 0.29
C ILE A 235 3.86 8.23 1.75
N TYR A 236 4.63 7.55 2.57
CA TYR A 236 4.48 7.59 4.02
C TYR A 236 5.84 7.75 4.70
N ARG A 237 5.81 8.27 5.92
CA ARG A 237 6.98 8.36 6.78
C ARG A 237 7.10 7.06 7.57
N ASN A 238 8.13 6.26 7.29
CA ASN A 238 8.34 4.98 7.96
C ASN A 238 8.95 5.17 9.35
N ARG A 239 10.00 5.98 9.42
CA ARG A 239 10.67 6.36 10.68
C ARG A 239 11.17 7.81 10.59
N ARG A 240 11.72 8.33 11.69
CA ARG A 240 12.20 9.71 11.70
C ARG A 240 13.25 9.94 10.61
N GLY A 241 12.93 10.80 9.66
CA GLY A 241 13.80 11.18 8.54
C GLY A 241 13.75 10.26 7.32
N SER A 242 13.04 9.13 7.38
CA SER A 242 12.93 8.17 6.28
C SER A 242 11.50 8.08 5.75
N TYR A 243 11.38 7.98 4.44
CA TYR A 243 10.12 7.92 3.71
C TYR A 243 10.13 6.74 2.74
N CYS A 244 8.94 6.22 2.41
CA CYS A 244 8.74 5.16 1.44
C CYS A 244 7.56 5.49 0.54
N PHE A 245 7.54 4.97 -0.69
CA PHE A 245 6.31 4.92 -1.45
C PHE A 245 5.28 4.03 -0.75
N ALA A 246 4.03 4.49 -0.68
CA ALA A 246 2.95 3.75 -0.04
C ALA A 246 2.52 2.53 -0.87
N VAL A 247 2.83 2.53 -2.15
CA VAL A 247 2.50 1.46 -3.09
C VAL A 247 3.78 0.77 -3.53
N PRO A 248 3.91 -0.54 -3.31
CA PRO A 248 5.06 -1.30 -3.78
C PRO A 248 5.27 -1.14 -5.29
N LEU A 249 6.52 -1.06 -5.73
CA LEU A 249 6.93 -0.94 -7.12
C LEU A 249 6.43 0.32 -7.86
N LEU A 250 5.88 1.31 -7.15
CA LEU A 250 5.50 2.59 -7.75
C LEU A 250 6.71 3.30 -8.38
N ALA A 251 7.89 3.22 -7.75
CA ALA A 251 9.12 3.75 -8.32
C ALA A 251 9.45 3.13 -9.69
N SER A 252 9.30 1.81 -9.82
CA SER A 252 9.54 1.09 -11.09
C SER A 252 8.54 1.51 -12.17
N PHE A 253 7.29 1.73 -11.82
CA PHE A 253 6.30 2.32 -12.74
C PHE A 253 6.71 3.73 -13.17
N ILE A 254 7.09 4.60 -12.24
CA ILE A 254 7.50 5.98 -12.53
C ILE A 254 8.73 6.01 -13.43
N GLN A 255 9.70 5.11 -13.24
CA GLN A 255 10.87 4.97 -14.10
C GLN A 255 10.47 4.65 -15.55
N ARG A 256 9.48 3.79 -15.75
CA ARG A 256 8.95 3.49 -17.09
C ARG A 256 8.29 4.71 -17.74
N GLN A 257 7.52 5.49 -16.95
CA GLN A 257 6.88 6.73 -17.46
C GLN A 257 7.89 7.82 -17.81
N ALA A 258 8.92 8.00 -16.99
CA ALA A 258 9.98 8.99 -17.25
C ALA A 258 10.77 8.65 -18.54
N TRP A 259 11.02 7.36 -18.77
CA TRP A 259 11.67 6.89 -19.98
C TRP A 259 10.84 7.20 -21.23
N ASP A 260 9.53 6.95 -21.21
CA ASP A 260 8.63 7.27 -22.30
C ASP A 260 8.60 8.77 -22.64
N THR A 261 8.63 9.63 -21.63
CA THR A 261 8.68 11.08 -21.85
C THR A 261 10.02 11.59 -22.37
N ALA A 262 11.12 10.94 -22.00
CA ALA A 262 12.45 11.27 -22.52
C ALA A 262 12.63 10.83 -23.99
N THR A 263 12.03 9.71 -24.37
CA THR A 263 12.02 9.24 -25.77
C THR A 263 11.10 10.08 -26.66
N ARG A 264 10.05 10.69 -26.15
CA ARG A 264 9.15 11.59 -26.88
C ARG A 264 9.72 13.00 -27.07
N ARG A 265 10.63 13.44 -26.23
CA ARG A 265 11.44 14.63 -26.45
C ARG A 265 12.61 14.20 -27.32
N GLY A 266 12.41 14.16 -28.64
CA GLY A 266 13.49 13.97 -29.59
C GLY A 266 14.65 14.90 -29.29
N PRO A 267 15.86 14.60 -29.81
CA PRO A 267 17.02 15.45 -29.56
C PRO A 267 16.65 16.90 -29.90
N ALA A 268 16.85 17.80 -28.94
CA ALA A 268 16.67 19.21 -29.18
C ALA A 268 17.61 19.58 -30.35
N SER A 269 17.00 19.94 -31.48
CA SER A 269 17.67 20.48 -32.65
C SER A 269 18.25 21.83 -32.36
#